data_c01537c4ca02ae201f65191f14a227da
#
_entry.id   c01537c4ca02ae201f65191f14a227da
#
_cell.length_a   1.000
_cell.length_b   1.000
_cell.length_c   1.000
_cell.angle_alpha   90.00
_cell.angle_beta   90.00
_cell.angle_gamma   90.00
#
_symmetry.space_group_name_H-M   'P 1'
#
loop_
_entity.id
_entity.type
_entity.pdbx_description
1 polymer ?
#
loop_
_entity_poly.entity_id
_entity_poly.type
_entity_poly.pdbx_seq_one_letter_code
_entity_poly.pdbx_strand_id
1 'polypeptide(L)'
;MSKRDYYEVLGVERGADLKEIKKSYRRLAQRHHPDRNPDDESAAEKFREVTEAYEVLSDSEKRAAYDQFGHAGVDGQAGGFGGGGFGGAGAGGFGDIFGDVFGDIFGGSGRRNPNAPQRGSDLRYNLELDLESAVAGTSVDIRVPRHIECDRCDGAGAEPGSTKETCPTCSGHGQVRMQQGFFAVQQTCPTCSGSGEHIKVPCHKCHGEGRVRETRTLSVKIPAGVDTGDRIRLNGEGESGVNGGPPGDLYVQVSIKPHHIFQRDGKHLQCEVPINFVDAALGGELEVPTLDGRVKLKIPAETQTGKLFRLRGKGVKPVRGGPPGDLLCRVVVETPVNLSEEQKALLRQLQESLGGSNSAHHSPKKSGFFDGVKKFFEDMKP
;
A
#
# COMPACT_ATOMS: atom_id res chain seq x y z
N MET A 1 29.48 -34.43 3.17
CA MET A 1 28.55 -35.39 3.80
C MET A 1 27.58 -35.85 2.71
N SER A 2 27.35 -37.18 2.59
CA SER A 2 26.37 -37.68 1.61
C SER A 2 24.98 -37.26 2.01
N LYS A 3 24.19 -36.66 1.08
CA LYS A 3 22.79 -36.33 1.30
C LYS A 3 22.00 -37.60 1.65
N ARG A 4 21.06 -37.51 2.59
CA ARG A 4 20.16 -38.61 2.96
C ARG A 4 19.16 -38.90 1.86
N ASP A 5 18.71 -40.17 1.76
CA ASP A 5 17.67 -40.55 0.79
C ASP A 5 16.36 -39.77 1.06
N TYR A 6 15.75 -39.18 0.04
CA TYR A 6 14.53 -38.37 0.16
C TYR A 6 13.34 -39.15 0.68
N TYR A 7 13.25 -40.46 0.40
CA TYR A 7 12.23 -41.33 0.99
C TYR A 7 12.43 -41.52 2.49
N GLU A 8 13.69 -41.68 2.94
CA GLU A 8 14.04 -41.73 4.35
C GLU A 8 13.78 -40.39 5.07
N VAL A 9 14.08 -39.27 4.43
CA VAL A 9 13.84 -37.94 4.99
C VAL A 9 12.35 -37.72 5.24
N LEU A 10 11.48 -38.14 4.32
CA LEU A 10 10.06 -38.07 4.51
C LEU A 10 9.47 -39.22 5.36
N GLY A 11 10.26 -40.29 5.61
CA GLY A 11 9.82 -41.49 6.35
C GLY A 11 8.68 -42.23 5.62
N VAL A 12 8.84 -42.42 4.31
CA VAL A 12 7.91 -43.16 3.44
C VAL A 12 8.66 -44.21 2.63
N GLU A 13 7.99 -45.25 2.16
CA GLU A 13 8.58 -46.29 1.31
C GLU A 13 8.78 -45.77 -0.12
N ARG A 14 9.76 -46.36 -0.87
CA ARG A 14 10.06 -45.98 -2.25
C ARG A 14 8.88 -46.13 -3.22
N GLY A 15 7.90 -46.96 -2.86
CA GLY A 15 6.65 -47.15 -3.61
C GLY A 15 5.47 -46.29 -3.18
N ALA A 16 5.65 -45.39 -2.19
CA ALA A 16 4.59 -44.60 -1.61
C ALA A 16 3.84 -43.76 -2.66
N ASP A 17 2.53 -43.66 -2.49
CA ASP A 17 1.69 -42.84 -3.35
C ASP A 17 1.86 -41.33 -3.00
N LEU A 18 1.40 -40.46 -3.91
CA LEU A 18 1.51 -39.01 -3.78
C LEU A 18 0.71 -38.48 -2.57
N LYS A 19 -0.32 -39.22 -2.12
CA LYS A 19 -1.11 -38.84 -0.93
C LYS A 19 -0.34 -39.12 0.35
N GLU A 20 0.39 -40.23 0.40
CA GLU A 20 1.25 -40.58 1.54
C GLU A 20 2.44 -39.63 1.66
N ILE A 21 3.11 -39.33 0.55
CA ILE A 21 4.19 -38.33 0.48
C ILE A 21 3.70 -36.98 1.00
N LYS A 22 2.57 -36.50 0.52
CA LYS A 22 1.98 -35.22 0.94
C LYS A 22 1.55 -35.22 2.41
N LYS A 23 1.03 -36.33 2.92
CA LYS A 23 0.65 -36.48 4.32
C LYS A 23 1.87 -36.42 5.24
N SER A 24 2.92 -37.14 4.89
CA SER A 24 4.15 -37.16 5.66
C SER A 24 4.87 -35.80 5.66
N TYR A 25 4.95 -35.15 4.49
CA TYR A 25 5.47 -33.79 4.37
C TYR A 25 4.74 -32.82 5.31
N ARG A 26 3.42 -32.75 5.26
CA ARG A 26 2.65 -31.85 6.12
C ARG A 26 2.91 -32.08 7.60
N ARG A 27 3.01 -33.32 8.03
CA ARG A 27 3.32 -33.67 9.41
C ARG A 27 4.71 -33.20 9.85
N LEU A 28 5.73 -33.43 9.00
CA LEU A 28 7.12 -33.08 9.30
C LEU A 28 7.34 -31.57 9.19
N ALA A 29 6.78 -30.92 8.18
CA ALA A 29 6.84 -29.47 8.01
C ALA A 29 6.19 -28.72 9.19
N GLN A 30 5.05 -29.20 9.68
CA GLN A 30 4.41 -28.62 10.86
C GLN A 30 5.21 -28.85 12.14
N ARG A 31 5.92 -29.95 12.25
CA ARG A 31 6.77 -30.30 13.42
C ARG A 31 8.03 -29.44 13.46
N HIS A 32 8.63 -29.16 12.31
CA HIS A 32 9.91 -28.46 12.19
C HIS A 32 9.76 -27.02 11.67
N HIS A 33 8.53 -26.45 11.74
CA HIS A 33 8.27 -25.10 11.27
C HIS A 33 9.09 -24.06 12.06
N PRO A 34 9.75 -23.09 11.40
CA PRO A 34 10.57 -22.09 12.08
C PRO A 34 9.77 -21.27 13.10
N ASP A 35 8.52 -20.91 12.82
CA ASP A 35 7.69 -20.14 13.77
C ASP A 35 7.33 -20.92 15.05
N ARG A 36 7.44 -22.25 15.02
CA ARG A 36 7.21 -23.09 16.20
C ARG A 36 8.48 -23.45 16.95
N ASN A 37 9.61 -23.32 16.30
CA ASN A 37 10.93 -23.64 16.84
C ASN A 37 11.92 -22.50 16.52
N PRO A 38 11.69 -21.25 17.04
CA PRO A 38 12.45 -20.08 16.62
C PRO A 38 13.94 -20.15 16.97
N ASP A 39 14.31 -20.92 18.01
CA ASP A 39 15.69 -21.00 18.53
C ASP A 39 16.39 -22.34 18.21
N ASP A 40 15.81 -23.20 17.36
CA ASP A 40 16.37 -24.52 17.03
C ASP A 40 16.88 -24.57 15.57
N GLU A 41 18.19 -24.32 15.40
CA GLU A 41 18.87 -24.44 14.10
C GLU A 41 18.68 -25.82 13.47
N SER A 42 18.65 -26.90 14.30
CA SER A 42 18.45 -28.26 13.80
C SER A 42 17.04 -28.48 13.23
N ALA A 43 16.04 -27.77 13.73
CA ALA A 43 14.68 -27.79 13.17
C ALA A 43 14.64 -27.09 11.81
N ALA A 44 15.36 -25.99 11.65
CA ALA A 44 15.44 -25.28 10.38
C ALA A 44 16.15 -26.11 9.29
N GLU A 45 17.21 -26.84 9.63
CA GLU A 45 17.88 -27.75 8.70
C GLU A 45 16.95 -28.90 8.28
N LYS A 46 16.29 -29.55 9.24
CA LYS A 46 15.33 -30.62 8.95
C LYS A 46 14.14 -30.13 8.11
N PHE A 47 13.67 -28.90 8.34
CA PHE A 47 12.61 -28.30 7.52
C PHE A 47 13.05 -28.14 6.06
N ARG A 48 14.30 -27.69 5.83
CA ARG A 48 14.85 -27.57 4.47
C ARG A 48 14.97 -28.94 3.79
N GLU A 49 15.54 -29.94 4.48
CA GLU A 49 15.65 -31.31 3.95
C GLU A 49 14.29 -31.92 3.59
N VAL A 50 13.28 -31.74 4.46
CA VAL A 50 11.93 -32.23 4.25
C VAL A 50 11.26 -31.52 3.06
N THR A 51 11.52 -30.23 2.88
CA THR A 51 10.97 -29.44 1.77
C THR A 51 11.62 -29.84 0.45
N GLU A 52 12.95 -30.01 0.41
CA GLU A 52 13.70 -30.48 -0.75
C GLU A 52 13.23 -31.89 -1.18
N ALA A 53 13.11 -32.81 -0.22
CA ALA A 53 12.62 -34.16 -0.47
C ALA A 53 11.17 -34.19 -1.04
N TYR A 54 10.28 -33.36 -0.51
CA TYR A 54 8.93 -33.26 -1.03
C TYR A 54 8.89 -32.66 -2.43
N GLU A 55 9.68 -31.67 -2.72
CA GLU A 55 9.75 -31.03 -4.04
C GLU A 55 10.17 -32.03 -5.13
N VAL A 56 11.13 -32.89 -4.85
CA VAL A 56 11.56 -33.90 -5.78
C VAL A 56 10.54 -35.04 -5.91
N LEU A 57 10.03 -35.54 -4.80
CA LEU A 57 9.14 -36.74 -4.81
C LEU A 57 7.68 -36.42 -5.17
N SER A 58 7.27 -35.15 -5.15
CA SER A 58 5.92 -34.75 -5.54
C SER A 58 5.74 -34.58 -7.05
N ASP A 59 6.83 -34.39 -7.78
CA ASP A 59 6.86 -34.26 -9.23
C ASP A 59 7.21 -35.60 -9.88
N SER A 60 6.38 -36.06 -10.82
CA SER A 60 6.55 -37.38 -11.45
C SER A 60 7.85 -37.52 -12.25
N GLU A 61 8.30 -36.43 -12.90
CA GLU A 61 9.50 -36.45 -13.72
C GLU A 61 10.77 -36.39 -12.83
N LYS A 62 10.78 -35.52 -11.84
CA LYS A 62 11.88 -35.42 -10.88
C LYS A 62 12.02 -36.71 -10.05
N ARG A 63 10.89 -37.29 -9.65
CA ARG A 63 10.86 -38.57 -8.92
C ARG A 63 11.45 -39.69 -9.78
N ALA A 64 11.06 -39.79 -11.06
CA ALA A 64 11.58 -40.78 -11.97
C ALA A 64 13.11 -40.59 -12.19
N ALA A 65 13.58 -39.37 -12.32
CA ALA A 65 15.00 -39.05 -12.44
C ALA A 65 15.75 -39.37 -11.14
N TYR A 66 15.17 -39.12 -9.98
CA TYR A 66 15.74 -39.47 -8.68
C TYR A 66 15.78 -40.99 -8.46
N ASP A 67 14.73 -41.71 -8.83
CA ASP A 67 14.65 -43.16 -8.71
C ASP A 67 15.69 -43.89 -9.59
N GLN A 68 16.07 -43.32 -10.75
CA GLN A 68 17.04 -43.86 -11.68
C GLN A 68 18.48 -43.47 -11.36
N PHE A 69 18.72 -42.23 -10.98
CA PHE A 69 20.09 -41.67 -10.88
C PHE A 69 20.42 -41.15 -9.46
N GLY A 70 19.49 -41.30 -8.49
CA GLY A 70 19.66 -40.76 -7.14
C GLY A 70 19.76 -39.23 -7.12
N HIS A 71 20.49 -38.71 -6.14
CA HIS A 71 20.74 -37.27 -6.03
C HIS A 71 21.42 -36.66 -7.26
N ALA A 72 22.26 -37.41 -7.95
CA ALA A 72 22.97 -36.98 -9.15
C ALA A 72 21.99 -36.67 -10.32
N GLY A 73 20.82 -37.31 -10.36
CA GLY A 73 19.82 -37.07 -11.37
C GLY A 73 19.03 -35.79 -11.19
N VAL A 74 19.01 -35.26 -9.98
CA VAL A 74 18.29 -34.03 -9.62
C VAL A 74 19.24 -32.85 -9.35
N ASP A 75 20.45 -33.09 -8.83
CA ASP A 75 21.51 -32.09 -8.64
C ASP A 75 22.22 -31.71 -9.96
N GLY A 76 22.29 -32.59 -10.95
CA GLY A 76 22.94 -32.35 -12.25
C GLY A 76 22.20 -31.35 -13.15
N GLN A 77 20.93 -31.07 -12.90
CA GLN A 77 20.14 -30.06 -13.62
C GLN A 77 20.32 -28.65 -13.05
N ALA A 78 20.89 -28.53 -11.83
CA ALA A 78 21.28 -27.25 -11.22
C ALA A 78 22.75 -26.86 -11.52
N GLY A 79 23.57 -27.77 -12.14
CA GLY A 79 24.99 -27.59 -12.35
C GLY A 79 25.43 -27.00 -13.68
N GLY A 80 24.52 -26.51 -14.53
CA GLY A 80 24.78 -26.06 -15.92
C GLY A 80 24.89 -24.57 -16.15
N PHE A 81 24.97 -23.69 -15.14
CA PHE A 81 25.26 -22.28 -15.37
C PHE A 81 26.08 -21.65 -14.24
N GLY A 82 27.26 -21.21 -14.61
CA GLY A 82 28.37 -20.79 -13.79
C GLY A 82 28.15 -19.65 -12.82
N GLY A 83 28.83 -19.76 -11.73
CA GLY A 83 29.57 -18.79 -10.94
C GLY A 83 29.02 -17.37 -10.80
N GLY A 84 28.51 -17.05 -9.61
CA GLY A 84 28.30 -15.65 -9.22
C GLY A 84 27.63 -15.58 -7.86
N GLY A 85 28.43 -15.38 -6.80
CA GLY A 85 28.01 -15.37 -5.41
C GLY A 85 26.91 -14.32 -5.11
N PHE A 86 25.96 -14.77 -4.31
CA PHE A 86 25.11 -13.88 -3.56
C PHE A 86 25.08 -14.35 -2.10
N GLY A 87 25.99 -13.76 -1.33
CA GLY A 87 25.93 -13.79 0.11
C GLY A 87 25.13 -12.59 0.59
N GLY A 88 24.20 -12.84 1.50
CA GLY A 88 23.74 -11.84 2.46
C GLY A 88 22.34 -11.31 2.27
N ALA A 89 21.56 -11.59 3.29
CA ALA A 89 20.51 -10.81 3.90
C ALA A 89 19.06 -11.30 3.81
N GLY A 90 18.52 -11.67 4.96
CA GLY A 90 17.20 -11.26 5.42
C GLY A 90 16.04 -12.18 5.13
N ALA A 91 15.57 -12.81 6.19
CA ALA A 91 14.33 -13.55 6.31
C ALA A 91 13.11 -12.71 5.87
N GLY A 92 12.29 -13.24 4.98
CA GLY A 92 10.95 -12.73 4.66
C GLY A 92 10.62 -12.82 3.19
N GLY A 93 9.82 -13.82 2.78
CA GLY A 93 9.20 -13.85 1.45
C GLY A 93 9.67 -14.96 0.52
N PHE A 94 9.80 -16.17 0.98
CA PHE A 94 10.22 -17.31 0.13
C PHE A 94 9.17 -17.80 -0.88
N GLY A 95 7.89 -17.39 -0.74
CA GLY A 95 6.81 -17.88 -1.60
C GLY A 95 6.74 -17.22 -2.98
N ASP A 96 6.96 -15.92 -3.06
CA ASP A 96 6.79 -15.15 -4.30
C ASP A 96 8.03 -15.19 -5.21
N ILE A 97 9.23 -15.30 -4.64
CA ILE A 97 10.48 -15.36 -5.43
C ILE A 97 10.66 -16.70 -6.13
N PHE A 98 10.16 -17.80 -5.52
CA PHE A 98 10.24 -19.13 -6.13
C PHE A 98 9.21 -19.33 -7.24
N GLY A 99 8.04 -18.73 -7.17
CA GLY A 99 7.01 -18.79 -8.21
C GLY A 99 7.45 -18.13 -9.53
N ASP A 100 8.05 -16.95 -9.46
CA ASP A 100 8.47 -16.19 -10.63
C ASP A 100 9.75 -16.73 -11.28
N VAL A 101 10.73 -17.18 -10.49
CA VAL A 101 12.00 -17.73 -11.04
C VAL A 101 11.81 -19.13 -11.63
N PHE A 102 10.94 -19.96 -11.03
CA PHE A 102 10.64 -21.29 -11.55
C PHE A 102 9.67 -21.29 -12.73
N GLY A 103 8.74 -20.36 -12.76
CA GLY A 103 7.85 -20.14 -13.91
C GLY A 103 8.61 -19.74 -15.19
N ASP A 104 9.68 -18.98 -15.07
CA ASP A 104 10.50 -18.53 -16.20
C ASP A 104 11.53 -19.58 -16.66
N ILE A 105 12.01 -20.47 -15.77
CA ILE A 105 13.06 -21.46 -16.10
C ILE A 105 12.47 -22.80 -16.57
N PHE A 106 11.28 -23.21 -16.07
CA PHE A 106 10.66 -24.50 -16.39
C PHE A 106 9.37 -24.41 -17.23
N GLY A 107 8.69 -23.28 -17.21
CA GLY A 107 7.69 -22.98 -18.23
C GLY A 107 8.45 -22.66 -19.50
N GLY A 108 8.74 -23.67 -20.34
CA GLY A 108 9.56 -23.60 -21.54
C GLY A 108 9.59 -22.21 -22.11
N SER A 109 10.74 -21.68 -22.46
CA SER A 109 10.95 -20.35 -23.08
C SER A 109 10.07 -20.19 -24.33
N GLY A 110 8.77 -20.14 -24.10
CA GLY A 110 7.82 -19.63 -25.06
C GLY A 110 8.24 -18.19 -25.26
N ARG A 111 8.94 -17.93 -26.35
CA ARG A 111 9.20 -16.59 -26.86
C ARG A 111 7.91 -15.80 -26.64
N ARG A 112 7.89 -14.89 -25.65
CA ARG A 112 6.77 -13.95 -25.50
C ARG A 112 6.55 -13.36 -26.86
N ASN A 113 5.43 -13.70 -27.48
CA ASN A 113 5.08 -13.14 -28.79
C ASN A 113 4.92 -11.62 -28.57
N PRO A 114 5.81 -10.78 -29.11
CA PRO A 114 5.74 -9.34 -28.91
C PRO A 114 4.43 -8.74 -29.43
N ASN A 115 3.75 -9.48 -30.31
CA ASN A 115 2.47 -9.09 -30.90
C ASN A 115 1.26 -9.71 -30.18
N ALA A 116 1.44 -10.38 -29.04
CA ALA A 116 0.32 -10.86 -28.24
C ALA A 116 -0.47 -9.67 -27.65
N PRO A 117 -1.82 -9.80 -27.52
CA PRO A 117 -2.64 -8.79 -26.86
C PRO A 117 -2.11 -8.52 -25.47
N GLN A 118 -1.83 -7.27 -25.16
CA GLN A 118 -1.35 -6.85 -23.84
C GLN A 118 -2.32 -5.87 -23.22
N ARG A 119 -2.66 -6.10 -21.95
CA ARG A 119 -3.52 -5.18 -21.20
C ARG A 119 -2.82 -3.83 -21.02
N GLY A 120 -3.58 -2.75 -21.16
CA GLY A 120 -3.12 -1.40 -20.89
C GLY A 120 -2.73 -1.22 -19.42
N SER A 121 -1.84 -0.27 -19.16
CA SER A 121 -1.39 0.06 -17.82
C SER A 121 -2.51 0.73 -17.03
N ASP A 122 -2.55 0.45 -15.73
CA ASP A 122 -3.44 1.14 -14.83
C ASP A 122 -2.93 2.56 -14.58
N LEU A 123 -3.86 3.52 -14.50
CA LEU A 123 -3.56 4.92 -14.19
C LEU A 123 -3.90 5.25 -12.74
N ARG A 124 -3.17 6.21 -12.20
CA ARG A 124 -3.43 6.77 -10.88
C ARG A 124 -3.67 8.27 -10.97
N TYR A 125 -4.76 8.73 -10.37
CA TYR A 125 -5.11 10.14 -10.25
C TYR A 125 -5.25 10.53 -8.78
N ASN A 126 -4.55 11.56 -8.33
CA ASN A 126 -4.68 12.08 -6.96
C ASN A 126 -5.74 13.18 -6.97
N LEU A 127 -6.81 12.96 -6.22
CA LEU A 127 -7.91 13.89 -6.06
C LEU A 127 -7.84 14.54 -4.69
N GLU A 128 -7.69 15.86 -4.65
CA GLU A 128 -7.76 16.64 -3.42
C GLU A 128 -9.17 17.11 -3.15
N LEU A 129 -9.67 16.87 -1.93
CA LEU A 129 -11.00 17.25 -1.47
C LEU A 129 -10.91 18.07 -0.19
N ASP A 130 -11.87 18.96 0.01
CA ASP A 130 -12.10 19.60 1.29
C ASP A 130 -12.82 18.63 2.23
N LEU A 131 -12.63 18.80 3.54
CA LEU A 131 -13.17 17.89 4.56
C LEU A 131 -14.69 17.73 4.45
N GLU A 132 -15.41 18.82 4.23
CA GLU A 132 -16.87 18.85 4.11
C GLU A 132 -17.35 18.01 2.91
N SER A 133 -16.70 18.17 1.77
CA SER A 133 -16.98 17.39 0.56
C SER A 133 -16.71 15.90 0.75
N ALA A 134 -15.64 15.56 1.46
CA ALA A 134 -15.29 14.18 1.75
C ALA A 134 -16.29 13.53 2.72
N VAL A 135 -16.82 14.29 3.68
CA VAL A 135 -17.81 13.80 4.66
C VAL A 135 -19.19 13.68 4.06
N ALA A 136 -19.64 14.70 3.30
CA ALA A 136 -20.95 14.71 2.68
C ALA A 136 -21.05 13.75 1.47
N GLY A 137 -19.92 13.49 0.81
CA GLY A 137 -19.87 12.87 -0.50
C GLY A 137 -20.18 13.89 -1.61
N THR A 138 -19.59 13.69 -2.77
CA THR A 138 -19.72 14.62 -3.89
C THR A 138 -19.48 13.90 -5.21
N SER A 139 -19.81 14.58 -6.33
CA SER A 139 -19.39 14.15 -7.66
C SER A 139 -18.43 15.18 -8.21
N VAL A 140 -17.28 14.74 -8.68
CA VAL A 140 -16.20 15.61 -9.18
C VAL A 140 -15.83 15.20 -10.59
N ASP A 141 -15.72 16.17 -11.48
CA ASP A 141 -15.23 15.94 -12.83
C ASP A 141 -13.70 16.06 -12.86
N ILE A 142 -13.04 14.98 -13.26
CA ILE A 142 -11.59 14.92 -13.38
C ILE A 142 -11.18 14.85 -14.84
N ARG A 143 -10.05 15.45 -15.19
CA ARG A 143 -9.46 15.40 -16.53
C ARG A 143 -8.26 14.47 -16.51
N VAL A 144 -8.34 13.38 -17.25
CA VAL A 144 -7.31 12.36 -17.28
C VAL A 144 -6.73 12.27 -18.68
N PRO A 145 -5.44 12.62 -18.86
CA PRO A 145 -4.74 12.36 -20.11
C PRO A 145 -4.39 10.88 -20.18
N ARG A 146 -4.79 10.21 -21.26
CA ARG A 146 -4.51 8.79 -21.50
C ARG A 146 -4.32 8.49 -22.96
N HIS A 147 -3.72 7.35 -23.26
CA HIS A 147 -3.73 6.81 -24.60
C HIS A 147 -5.02 6.01 -24.81
N ILE A 148 -5.70 6.30 -25.89
CA ILE A 148 -6.86 5.53 -26.36
C ILE A 148 -6.51 4.86 -27.69
N GLU A 149 -7.25 3.84 -28.00
CA GLU A 149 -7.14 3.17 -29.30
C GLU A 149 -7.43 4.17 -30.43
N CYS A 150 -6.61 4.13 -31.48
CA CYS A 150 -6.79 5.03 -32.60
C CYS A 150 -8.04 4.62 -33.40
N ASP A 151 -9.05 5.48 -33.42
CA ASP A 151 -10.32 5.28 -34.13
C ASP A 151 -10.21 5.20 -35.67
N ARG A 152 -9.07 5.64 -36.24
CA ARG A 152 -8.84 5.57 -37.67
C ARG A 152 -8.35 4.21 -38.12
N CYS A 153 -7.53 3.54 -37.33
CA CYS A 153 -6.90 2.27 -37.68
C CYS A 153 -7.24 1.13 -36.70
N ASP A 154 -8.18 1.36 -35.78
CA ASP A 154 -8.64 0.39 -34.77
C ASP A 154 -7.47 -0.35 -34.11
N GLY A 155 -6.48 0.43 -33.64
CA GLY A 155 -5.30 -0.09 -32.97
C GLY A 155 -4.24 -0.75 -33.84
N ALA A 156 -4.50 -0.93 -35.14
CA ALA A 156 -3.58 -1.62 -36.06
C ALA A 156 -2.27 -0.86 -36.30
N GLY A 157 -2.28 0.47 -36.20
CA GLY A 157 -1.14 1.32 -36.54
C GLY A 157 -0.93 1.53 -38.05
N ALA A 158 -1.55 0.72 -38.93
CA ALA A 158 -1.50 0.84 -40.35
C ALA A 158 -2.66 1.69 -40.88
N GLU A 159 -2.45 2.41 -41.97
CA GLU A 159 -3.54 3.15 -42.65
C GLU A 159 -4.63 2.18 -43.11
N PRO A 160 -5.92 2.54 -43.07
CA PRO A 160 -7.01 1.73 -43.57
C PRO A 160 -6.75 1.27 -45.02
N GLY A 161 -6.81 -0.06 -45.26
CA GLY A 161 -6.46 -0.67 -46.53
C GLY A 161 -4.99 -1.10 -46.65
N SER A 162 -4.14 -0.80 -45.71
CA SER A 162 -2.79 -1.33 -45.56
C SER A 162 -2.72 -2.37 -44.45
N THR A 163 -1.88 -3.39 -44.62
CA THR A 163 -1.68 -4.46 -43.63
C THR A 163 -0.26 -4.43 -43.10
N LYS A 164 -0.09 -4.98 -41.91
CA LYS A 164 1.23 -5.28 -41.36
C LYS A 164 1.82 -6.46 -42.12
N GLU A 165 3.07 -6.36 -42.50
CA GLU A 165 3.80 -7.44 -43.18
C GLU A 165 4.94 -7.95 -42.34
N THR A 166 5.37 -9.19 -42.56
CA THR A 166 6.53 -9.73 -41.89
C THR A 166 7.76 -8.88 -42.19
N CYS A 167 8.50 -8.47 -41.17
CA CYS A 167 9.68 -7.64 -41.37
C CYS A 167 10.73 -8.34 -42.24
N PRO A 168 11.14 -7.75 -43.35
CA PRO A 168 12.08 -8.39 -44.31
C PRO A 168 13.47 -8.55 -43.71
N THR A 169 13.88 -7.71 -42.79
CA THR A 169 15.22 -7.71 -42.18
C THR A 169 15.43 -8.85 -41.18
N CYS A 170 14.41 -9.18 -40.40
CA CYS A 170 14.51 -10.23 -39.36
C CYS A 170 13.59 -11.42 -39.63
N SER A 171 12.86 -11.42 -40.75
CA SER A 171 11.92 -12.50 -41.12
C SER A 171 10.94 -12.86 -40.00
N GLY A 172 10.42 -11.85 -39.29
CA GLY A 172 9.47 -12.01 -38.17
C GLY A 172 10.09 -12.27 -36.82
N HIS A 173 11.41 -12.43 -36.70
CA HIS A 173 12.06 -12.79 -35.44
C HIS A 173 12.24 -11.62 -34.49
N GLY A 174 12.07 -10.38 -34.92
CA GLY A 174 12.26 -9.17 -34.09
C GLY A 174 13.71 -8.86 -33.72
N GLN A 175 14.63 -9.77 -33.99
CA GLN A 175 16.05 -9.67 -33.66
C GLN A 175 16.91 -10.07 -34.87
N VAL A 176 18.08 -9.46 -34.98
CA VAL A 176 19.09 -9.81 -35.99
C VAL A 176 20.34 -10.32 -35.28
N ARG A 177 20.98 -11.35 -35.85
CA ARG A 177 22.28 -11.84 -35.39
C ARG A 177 23.37 -11.11 -36.16
N MET A 178 24.20 -10.40 -35.44
CA MET A 178 25.43 -9.81 -35.99
C MET A 178 26.62 -10.63 -35.48
N GLN A 179 27.43 -11.12 -36.44
CA GLN A 179 28.65 -11.85 -36.12
C GLN A 179 29.81 -10.85 -36.12
N GLN A 180 30.42 -10.65 -34.94
CA GLN A 180 31.66 -9.88 -34.78
C GLN A 180 32.77 -10.86 -34.36
N GLY A 181 33.56 -11.30 -35.35
CA GLY A 181 34.59 -12.30 -35.16
C GLY A 181 34.01 -13.66 -34.69
N PHE A 182 34.46 -14.17 -33.56
CA PHE A 182 34.00 -15.44 -32.99
C PHE A 182 32.73 -15.32 -32.12
N PHE A 183 32.20 -14.11 -31.90
CA PHE A 183 31.04 -13.88 -31.07
C PHE A 183 29.82 -13.53 -31.95
N ALA A 184 28.68 -14.22 -31.68
CA ALA A 184 27.39 -13.86 -32.26
C ALA A 184 26.60 -13.02 -31.24
N VAL A 185 26.37 -11.76 -31.57
CA VAL A 185 25.55 -10.85 -30.72
C VAL A 185 24.15 -10.77 -31.32
N GLN A 186 23.13 -11.00 -30.49
CA GLN A 186 21.74 -10.74 -30.87
C GLN A 186 21.40 -9.27 -30.56
N GLN A 187 20.92 -8.56 -31.59
CA GLN A 187 20.51 -7.16 -31.47
C GLN A 187 19.05 -7.03 -31.91
N THR A 188 18.30 -6.13 -31.28
CA THR A 188 16.95 -5.77 -31.70
C THR A 188 16.97 -5.30 -33.15
N CYS A 189 16.05 -5.81 -33.96
CA CYS A 189 15.98 -5.46 -35.39
C CYS A 189 15.73 -3.96 -35.58
N PRO A 190 16.59 -3.21 -36.25
CA PRO A 190 16.44 -1.76 -36.42
C PRO A 190 15.23 -1.36 -37.24
N THR A 191 14.77 -2.24 -38.15
CA THR A 191 13.65 -1.96 -39.05
C THR A 191 12.29 -2.09 -38.36
N CYS A 192 12.11 -3.05 -37.48
CA CYS A 192 10.84 -3.31 -36.80
C CYS A 192 10.88 -3.03 -35.27
N SER A 193 12.01 -2.56 -34.79
CA SER A 193 12.20 -2.25 -33.34
C SER A 193 11.75 -3.38 -32.40
N GLY A 194 11.93 -4.64 -32.85
CA GLY A 194 11.60 -5.82 -32.06
C GLY A 194 10.23 -6.44 -32.30
N SER A 195 9.32 -5.78 -33.02
CA SER A 195 7.96 -6.30 -33.27
C SER A 195 7.92 -7.51 -34.25
N GLY A 196 8.92 -7.66 -35.07
CA GLY A 196 8.89 -8.66 -36.16
C GLY A 196 8.00 -8.30 -37.35
N GLU A 197 7.20 -7.23 -37.24
CA GLU A 197 6.27 -6.75 -38.27
C GLU A 197 6.71 -5.37 -38.77
N HIS A 198 6.42 -5.10 -40.03
CA HIS A 198 6.70 -3.84 -40.71
C HIS A 198 5.41 -3.26 -41.27
N ILE A 199 5.18 -1.97 -40.99
CA ILE A 199 4.03 -1.22 -41.53
C ILE A 199 4.51 -0.39 -42.71
N LYS A 200 4.06 -0.72 -43.93
CA LYS A 200 4.43 0.05 -45.13
C LYS A 200 3.87 1.46 -45.11
N VAL A 201 2.61 1.59 -44.75
CA VAL A 201 1.91 2.87 -44.71
C VAL A 201 1.39 3.07 -43.27
N PRO A 202 2.13 3.83 -42.44
CA PRO A 202 1.69 4.09 -41.09
C PRO A 202 0.44 5.00 -41.07
N CYS A 203 -0.45 4.77 -40.13
CA CYS A 203 -1.67 5.57 -39.95
C CYS A 203 -1.31 7.04 -39.69
N HIS A 204 -1.88 7.97 -40.44
CA HIS A 204 -1.60 9.39 -40.31
C HIS A 204 -2.00 9.99 -38.95
N LYS A 205 -2.97 9.37 -38.21
CA LYS A 205 -3.45 9.86 -36.92
C LYS A 205 -2.55 9.42 -35.78
N CYS A 206 -2.10 8.18 -35.74
CA CYS A 206 -1.28 7.62 -34.66
C CYS A 206 0.19 7.37 -35.07
N HIS A 207 0.60 7.66 -36.31
CA HIS A 207 1.97 7.51 -36.78
C HIS A 207 2.57 6.11 -36.60
N GLY A 208 1.73 5.08 -36.63
CA GLY A 208 2.16 3.68 -36.46
C GLY A 208 1.99 3.11 -35.08
N GLU A 209 1.71 3.93 -34.04
CA GLU A 209 1.59 3.48 -32.66
C GLU A 209 0.29 2.73 -32.35
N GLY A 210 -0.75 2.87 -33.19
CA GLY A 210 -2.06 2.28 -32.96
C GLY A 210 -2.87 2.99 -31.86
N ARG A 211 -2.28 3.96 -31.14
CA ARG A 211 -2.88 4.69 -30.03
C ARG A 211 -2.68 6.19 -30.19
N VAL A 212 -3.60 6.98 -29.65
CA VAL A 212 -3.52 8.45 -29.66
C VAL A 212 -3.73 8.97 -28.24
N ARG A 213 -3.04 10.05 -27.88
CA ARG A 213 -3.20 10.70 -26.58
C ARG A 213 -4.45 11.57 -26.60
N GLU A 214 -5.36 11.33 -25.67
CA GLU A 214 -6.58 12.11 -25.48
C GLU A 214 -6.74 12.48 -24.00
N THR A 215 -7.29 13.66 -23.75
CA THR A 215 -7.70 14.06 -22.39
C THR A 215 -9.20 13.89 -22.26
N ARG A 216 -9.63 12.92 -21.43
CA ARG A 216 -11.03 12.65 -21.19
C ARG A 216 -11.48 13.24 -19.85
N THR A 217 -12.65 13.86 -19.85
CA THR A 217 -13.31 14.29 -18.61
C THR A 217 -14.21 13.17 -18.12
N LEU A 218 -13.98 12.74 -16.88
CA LEU A 218 -14.72 11.66 -16.22
C LEU A 218 -15.39 12.19 -14.96
N SER A 219 -16.68 11.94 -14.81
CA SER A 219 -17.42 12.25 -13.58
C SER A 219 -17.27 11.11 -12.58
N VAL A 220 -16.65 11.43 -11.43
CA VAL A 220 -16.35 10.45 -10.38
C VAL A 220 -17.24 10.71 -9.18
N LYS A 221 -18.07 9.74 -8.85
CA LYS A 221 -18.91 9.79 -7.65
C LYS A 221 -18.08 9.36 -6.42
N ILE A 222 -17.89 10.30 -5.50
CA ILE A 222 -17.19 10.07 -4.23
C ILE A 222 -18.24 9.76 -3.16
N PRO A 223 -18.19 8.58 -2.52
CA PRO A 223 -19.12 8.26 -1.45
C PRO A 223 -18.86 9.11 -0.21
N ALA A 224 -19.91 9.31 0.61
CA ALA A 224 -19.80 10.03 1.87
C ALA A 224 -18.88 9.30 2.86
N GLY A 225 -18.04 10.08 3.55
CA GLY A 225 -17.17 9.57 4.60
C GLY A 225 -15.80 9.04 4.15
N VAL A 226 -15.42 9.22 2.87
CA VAL A 226 -14.08 8.84 2.37
C VAL A 226 -12.97 9.47 3.20
N ASP A 227 -11.83 8.78 3.30
CA ASP A 227 -10.67 9.26 4.01
C ASP A 227 -9.44 9.38 3.10
N THR A 228 -8.41 10.06 3.60
CA THR A 228 -7.13 10.14 2.89
C THR A 228 -6.55 8.75 2.69
N GLY A 229 -6.17 8.43 1.45
CA GLY A 229 -5.67 7.12 1.06
C GLY A 229 -6.73 6.18 0.49
N ASP A 230 -8.02 6.49 0.61
CA ASP A 230 -9.07 5.71 -0.05
C ASP A 230 -8.92 5.77 -1.56
N ARG A 231 -9.23 4.65 -2.23
CA ARG A 231 -9.09 4.51 -3.68
C ARG A 231 -10.42 4.10 -4.30
N ILE A 232 -10.79 4.82 -5.35
CA ILE A 232 -11.96 4.53 -6.17
C ILE A 232 -11.46 4.00 -7.51
N ARG A 233 -11.86 2.79 -7.88
CA ARG A 233 -11.49 2.17 -9.15
C ARG A 233 -12.56 2.44 -10.20
N LEU A 234 -12.14 2.97 -11.32
CA LEU A 234 -12.94 3.12 -12.54
C LEU A 234 -12.44 2.10 -13.57
N ASN A 235 -13.24 1.08 -13.81
CA ASN A 235 -12.87 -0.03 -14.67
C ASN A 235 -12.74 0.44 -16.12
N GLY A 236 -11.65 0.04 -16.80
CA GLY A 236 -11.42 0.33 -18.22
C GLY A 236 -11.09 1.78 -18.54
N GLU A 237 -10.89 2.65 -17.54
CA GLU A 237 -10.54 4.07 -17.72
C GLU A 237 -9.03 4.34 -17.59
N GLY A 238 -8.20 3.28 -17.65
CA GLY A 238 -6.74 3.35 -17.72
C GLY A 238 -6.23 3.59 -19.14
N GLU A 239 -4.96 3.24 -19.41
CA GLU A 239 -4.37 3.25 -20.73
C GLU A 239 -5.01 2.18 -21.62
N SER A 240 -5.13 2.45 -22.94
CA SER A 240 -5.54 1.40 -23.88
C SER A 240 -4.52 0.28 -23.93
N GLY A 241 -4.99 -0.94 -24.15
CA GLY A 241 -4.12 -2.07 -24.41
C GLY A 241 -3.34 -1.93 -25.73
N VAL A 242 -2.41 -2.84 -25.92
CA VAL A 242 -1.62 -2.95 -27.16
C VAL A 242 -2.04 -4.22 -27.88
N ASN A 243 -2.00 -4.21 -29.21
CA ASN A 243 -2.34 -5.36 -30.06
C ASN A 243 -3.74 -5.95 -29.76
N GLY A 244 -4.75 -5.09 -29.54
CA GLY A 244 -6.13 -5.52 -29.22
C GLY A 244 -6.30 -6.03 -27.80
N GLY A 245 -5.36 -5.73 -26.90
CA GLY A 245 -5.50 -6.02 -25.47
C GLY A 245 -6.55 -5.13 -24.79
N PRO A 246 -7.12 -5.57 -23.64
CA PRO A 246 -8.09 -4.77 -22.90
C PRO A 246 -7.43 -3.54 -22.27
N PRO A 247 -8.18 -2.46 -22.02
CA PRO A 247 -7.67 -1.30 -21.31
C PRO A 247 -7.34 -1.62 -19.85
N GLY A 248 -6.49 -0.81 -19.25
CA GLY A 248 -6.25 -0.78 -17.80
C GLY A 248 -7.37 -0.10 -17.04
N ASP A 249 -7.21 0.05 -15.73
CA ASP A 249 -8.14 0.73 -14.85
C ASP A 249 -7.58 2.08 -14.36
N LEU A 250 -8.47 2.99 -13.97
CA LEU A 250 -8.06 4.23 -13.33
C LEU A 250 -8.35 4.15 -11.81
N TYR A 251 -7.32 4.39 -11.01
CA TYR A 251 -7.41 4.48 -9.57
C TYR A 251 -7.38 5.95 -9.14
N VAL A 252 -8.52 6.46 -8.68
CA VAL A 252 -8.62 7.78 -8.08
C VAL A 252 -8.32 7.66 -6.60
N GLN A 253 -7.19 8.19 -6.17
CA GLN A 253 -6.77 8.23 -4.77
C GLN A 253 -7.18 9.55 -4.16
N VAL A 254 -7.96 9.47 -3.07
CA VAL A 254 -8.44 10.64 -2.33
C VAL A 254 -7.37 11.15 -1.37
N SER A 255 -7.20 12.46 -1.31
CA SER A 255 -6.41 13.19 -0.33
C SER A 255 -7.25 14.32 0.24
N ILE A 256 -7.44 14.38 1.55
CA ILE A 256 -8.21 15.44 2.20
C ILE A 256 -7.25 16.55 2.59
N LYS A 257 -7.58 17.79 2.21
CA LYS A 257 -6.83 18.98 2.61
C LYS A 257 -6.92 19.20 4.13
N PRO A 258 -5.84 19.69 4.76
CA PRO A 258 -5.90 20.10 6.16
C PRO A 258 -6.99 21.14 6.36
N HIS A 259 -7.88 20.91 7.36
CA HIS A 259 -8.92 21.84 7.69
C HIS A 259 -8.48 22.77 8.83
N HIS A 260 -8.87 24.05 8.79
CA HIS A 260 -8.41 25.08 9.74
C HIS A 260 -8.98 24.95 11.16
N ILE A 261 -10.11 24.24 11.34
CA ILE A 261 -10.74 24.04 12.65
C ILE A 261 -10.65 22.56 13.07
N PHE A 262 -10.91 21.64 12.14
CA PHE A 262 -11.09 20.23 12.46
C PHE A 262 -9.88 19.40 12.04
N GLN A 263 -9.47 18.53 12.92
CA GLN A 263 -8.53 17.45 12.63
C GLN A 263 -9.31 16.14 12.63
N ARG A 264 -9.18 15.36 11.55
CA ARG A 264 -9.84 14.07 11.43
C ARG A 264 -8.96 12.95 11.98
N ASP A 265 -9.57 12.06 12.75
CA ASP A 265 -8.96 10.83 13.24
C ASP A 265 -9.94 9.67 13.00
N GLY A 266 -9.77 9.02 11.87
CA GLY A 266 -10.68 7.99 11.37
C GLY A 266 -12.11 8.50 11.23
N LYS A 267 -13.03 8.01 12.06
CA LYS A 267 -14.43 8.49 12.09
C LYS A 267 -14.65 9.68 13.04
N HIS A 268 -13.69 9.98 13.92
CA HIS A 268 -13.80 11.07 14.88
C HIS A 268 -13.22 12.36 14.30
N LEU A 269 -13.75 13.48 14.78
CA LEU A 269 -13.21 14.81 14.55
C LEU A 269 -12.69 15.37 15.86
N GLN A 270 -11.63 16.15 15.78
CA GLN A 270 -11.06 16.88 16.90
C GLN A 270 -11.03 18.36 16.55
N CYS A 271 -11.31 19.23 17.54
CA CYS A 271 -11.12 20.67 17.41
C CYS A 271 -10.63 21.26 18.72
N GLU A 272 -9.89 22.32 18.65
CA GLU A 272 -9.52 23.14 19.80
C GLU A 272 -10.49 24.29 19.93
N VAL A 273 -10.98 24.48 21.16
CA VAL A 273 -12.00 25.47 21.45
C VAL A 273 -11.45 26.43 22.51
N PRO A 274 -11.07 27.65 22.13
CA PRO A 274 -10.62 28.65 23.10
C PRO A 274 -11.80 29.12 23.95
N ILE A 275 -11.61 29.18 25.25
CA ILE A 275 -12.57 29.76 26.20
C ILE A 275 -11.84 30.77 27.09
N ASN A 276 -12.57 31.80 27.53
CA ASN A 276 -12.01 32.72 28.50
C ASN A 276 -11.88 32.06 29.86
N PHE A 277 -10.98 32.57 30.69
CA PHE A 277 -10.73 32.00 32.03
C PHE A 277 -11.93 32.16 32.96
N VAL A 278 -12.79 33.16 32.76
CA VAL A 278 -14.00 33.41 33.59
C VAL A 278 -15.02 32.31 33.33
N ASP A 279 -15.30 31.97 32.07
CA ASP A 279 -16.19 30.85 31.70
C ASP A 279 -15.60 29.51 32.13
N ALA A 280 -14.27 29.37 32.12
CA ALA A 280 -13.61 28.18 32.63
C ALA A 280 -13.80 28.03 34.18
N ALA A 281 -13.76 29.13 34.90
CA ALA A 281 -13.88 29.13 36.37
C ALA A 281 -15.34 29.02 36.83
N LEU A 282 -16.23 29.79 36.23
CA LEU A 282 -17.64 29.89 36.68
C LEU A 282 -18.58 28.94 35.97
N GLY A 283 -18.13 28.38 34.83
CA GLY A 283 -18.99 27.65 33.90
C GLY A 283 -19.73 28.56 32.94
N GLY A 284 -20.18 28.02 31.85
CA GLY A 284 -20.87 28.79 30.79
C GLY A 284 -21.44 27.92 29.68
N GLU A 285 -21.91 28.54 28.66
CA GLU A 285 -22.35 27.90 27.41
C GLU A 285 -21.55 28.48 26.26
N LEU A 286 -21.07 27.63 25.37
CA LEU A 286 -20.31 28.02 24.21
C LEU A 286 -20.91 27.39 22.95
N GLU A 287 -20.99 28.13 21.87
CA GLU A 287 -21.36 27.60 20.57
C GLU A 287 -20.12 27.04 19.86
N VAL A 288 -20.16 25.74 19.57
CA VAL A 288 -19.09 25.03 18.88
C VAL A 288 -19.54 24.73 17.45
N PRO A 289 -18.72 25.02 16.42
CA PRO A 289 -19.04 24.63 15.07
C PRO A 289 -18.97 23.11 14.93
N THR A 290 -19.83 22.57 14.08
CA THR A 290 -19.82 21.18 13.64
C THR A 290 -19.99 21.16 12.11
N LEU A 291 -19.75 20.03 11.45
CA LEU A 291 -19.99 19.91 10.00
C LEU A 291 -21.47 20.11 9.61
N ASP A 292 -22.41 19.89 10.57
CA ASP A 292 -23.85 20.04 10.34
C ASP A 292 -24.41 21.39 10.85
N GLY A 293 -23.57 22.33 11.29
CA GLY A 293 -23.98 23.58 11.86
C GLY A 293 -23.36 23.87 13.23
N ARG A 294 -24.08 24.50 14.14
CA ARG A 294 -23.57 24.87 15.48
C ARG A 294 -24.30 24.12 16.57
N VAL A 295 -23.55 23.76 17.62
CA VAL A 295 -24.07 23.06 18.79
C VAL A 295 -23.65 23.80 20.06
N LYS A 296 -24.57 23.99 20.99
CA LYS A 296 -24.25 24.54 22.31
C LYS A 296 -23.56 23.49 23.17
N LEU A 297 -22.36 23.83 23.64
CA LEU A 297 -21.58 23.05 24.58
C LEU A 297 -21.64 23.69 25.97
N LYS A 298 -22.15 22.97 26.95
CA LYS A 298 -22.15 23.41 28.35
C LYS A 298 -20.79 23.16 28.98
N ILE A 299 -20.16 24.21 29.43
CA ILE A 299 -18.88 24.18 30.13
C ILE A 299 -19.17 24.15 31.66
N PRO A 300 -18.86 23.08 32.38
CA PRO A 300 -18.96 23.06 33.85
C PRO A 300 -17.99 24.05 34.49
N ALA A 301 -18.33 24.57 35.64
CA ALA A 301 -17.39 25.35 36.46
C ALA A 301 -16.10 24.55 36.72
N GLU A 302 -15.01 25.25 36.97
CA GLU A 302 -13.68 24.70 37.28
C GLU A 302 -13.08 23.86 36.12
N THR A 303 -13.49 24.12 34.89
CA THR A 303 -12.98 23.45 33.71
C THR A 303 -11.52 23.84 33.44
N GLN A 304 -10.65 22.84 33.43
CA GLN A 304 -9.22 23.03 33.18
C GLN A 304 -8.87 22.96 31.71
N THR A 305 -7.81 23.67 31.32
CA THR A 305 -7.23 23.55 29.97
C THR A 305 -6.88 22.10 29.64
N GLY A 306 -7.14 21.68 28.39
CA GLY A 306 -6.93 20.31 27.91
C GLY A 306 -8.09 19.35 28.21
N LYS A 307 -9.16 19.78 28.88
CA LYS A 307 -10.36 18.96 29.10
C LYS A 307 -11.04 18.67 27.77
N LEU A 308 -11.35 17.40 27.54
CA LEU A 308 -12.03 16.93 26.35
C LEU A 308 -13.55 16.83 26.59
N PHE A 309 -14.31 17.43 25.72
CA PHE A 309 -15.77 17.28 25.64
C PHE A 309 -16.14 16.50 24.40
N ARG A 310 -17.02 15.53 24.55
CA ARG A 310 -17.44 14.66 23.46
C ARG A 310 -18.85 14.96 23.02
N LEU A 311 -19.01 15.43 21.78
CA LEU A 311 -20.29 15.61 21.11
C LEU A 311 -20.59 14.35 20.29
N ARG A 312 -21.48 13.52 20.83
CA ARG A 312 -21.80 12.21 20.23
C ARG A 312 -22.46 12.36 18.86
N GLY A 313 -22.01 11.52 17.90
CA GLY A 313 -22.57 11.47 16.57
C GLY A 313 -22.30 12.69 15.68
N LYS A 314 -21.38 13.61 16.12
CA LYS A 314 -20.99 14.81 15.34
C LYS A 314 -19.63 14.65 14.62
N GLY A 315 -19.16 13.43 14.49
CA GLY A 315 -18.02 13.07 13.66
C GLY A 315 -18.44 12.65 12.26
N VAL A 316 -17.61 11.82 11.61
CA VAL A 316 -17.77 11.36 10.24
C VAL A 316 -18.51 10.04 10.20
N LYS A 317 -19.43 9.85 9.26
CA LYS A 317 -20.04 8.55 8.97
C LYS A 317 -19.10 7.73 8.10
N PRO A 318 -18.67 6.51 8.53
CA PRO A 318 -17.73 5.71 7.76
C PRO A 318 -18.32 5.23 6.42
N VAL A 319 -17.50 5.18 5.36
CA VAL A 319 -17.88 4.68 4.01
C VAL A 319 -18.45 3.27 4.06
N ARG A 320 -17.86 2.39 4.89
CA ARG A 320 -18.26 0.99 5.02
C ARG A 320 -19.49 0.76 5.90
N GLY A 321 -20.18 1.85 6.27
CA GLY A 321 -21.34 1.82 7.15
C GLY A 321 -20.96 1.79 8.63
N GLY A 322 -21.99 1.92 9.49
CA GLY A 322 -21.85 2.01 10.94
C GLY A 322 -22.30 3.36 11.50
N PRO A 323 -22.27 3.54 12.83
CA PRO A 323 -22.65 4.79 13.45
C PRO A 323 -21.60 5.87 13.16
N PRO A 324 -22.04 7.14 13.01
CA PRO A 324 -21.13 8.27 12.89
C PRO A 324 -20.22 8.34 14.10
N GLY A 325 -19.03 8.87 13.91
CA GLY A 325 -18.09 9.15 14.97
C GLY A 325 -18.53 10.32 15.84
N ASP A 326 -17.68 10.74 16.75
CA ASP A 326 -17.93 11.85 17.66
C ASP A 326 -17.01 13.03 17.32
N LEU A 327 -17.43 14.24 17.70
CA LEU A 327 -16.57 15.41 17.72
C LEU A 327 -15.98 15.57 19.14
N LEU A 328 -14.66 15.59 19.22
CA LEU A 328 -13.88 15.78 20.45
C LEU A 328 -13.41 17.24 20.52
N CYS A 329 -13.99 18.00 21.40
CA CYS A 329 -13.65 19.41 21.63
C CYS A 329 -12.65 19.51 22.78
N ARG A 330 -11.41 19.88 22.47
CA ARG A 330 -10.38 20.15 23.47
C ARG A 330 -10.46 21.62 23.87
N VAL A 331 -10.76 21.86 25.11
CA VAL A 331 -10.81 23.23 25.64
C VAL A 331 -9.42 23.76 25.91
N VAL A 332 -9.15 24.96 25.44
CA VAL A 332 -7.93 25.73 25.74
C VAL A 332 -8.34 27.01 26.43
N VAL A 333 -7.90 27.18 27.68
CA VAL A 333 -8.19 28.41 28.42
C VAL A 333 -7.25 29.52 27.95
N GLU A 334 -7.84 30.59 27.43
CA GLU A 334 -7.11 31.74 26.94
C GLU A 334 -6.96 32.81 28.02
N THR A 335 -5.75 33.32 28.14
CA THR A 335 -5.44 34.44 29.02
C THR A 335 -5.81 35.76 28.35
N PRO A 336 -6.62 36.62 28.97
CA PRO A 336 -7.04 37.87 28.34
C PRO A 336 -5.85 38.84 28.16
N VAL A 337 -5.84 39.50 27.01
CA VAL A 337 -4.84 40.50 26.63
C VAL A 337 -5.47 41.90 26.55
N ASN A 338 -4.66 42.97 26.54
CA ASN A 338 -5.12 44.36 26.41
C ASN A 338 -6.14 44.81 27.49
N LEU A 339 -5.88 44.39 28.72
CA LEU A 339 -6.75 44.69 29.86
C LEU A 339 -6.75 46.19 30.21
N SER A 340 -7.96 46.74 30.54
CA SER A 340 -8.11 48.08 31.10
C SER A 340 -7.58 48.13 32.54
N GLU A 341 -7.33 49.33 33.06
CA GLU A 341 -6.86 49.48 34.48
C GLU A 341 -7.88 48.96 35.50
N GLU A 342 -9.16 49.09 35.23
CA GLU A 342 -10.21 48.51 36.06
C GLU A 342 -10.15 46.97 36.06
N GLN A 343 -9.99 46.36 34.90
CA GLN A 343 -9.88 44.90 34.79
C GLN A 343 -8.62 44.39 35.54
N LYS A 344 -7.49 45.13 35.40
CA LYS A 344 -6.27 44.81 36.15
C LYS A 344 -6.47 44.91 37.66
N ALA A 345 -7.22 45.92 38.13
CA ALA A 345 -7.57 46.10 39.53
C ALA A 345 -8.41 44.92 40.08
N LEU A 346 -9.41 44.48 39.32
CA LEU A 346 -10.24 43.32 39.68
C LEU A 346 -9.41 42.03 39.76
N LEU A 347 -8.50 41.85 38.83
CA LEU A 347 -7.60 40.66 38.83
C LEU A 347 -6.63 40.69 40.03
N ARG A 348 -6.14 41.88 40.45
CA ARG A 348 -5.31 42.01 41.66
C ARG A 348 -6.11 41.66 42.90
N GLN A 349 -7.36 42.15 43.01
CA GLN A 349 -8.25 41.78 44.11
C GLN A 349 -8.54 40.26 44.15
N LEU A 350 -8.78 39.65 42.99
CA LEU A 350 -8.90 38.20 42.91
C LEU A 350 -7.64 37.49 43.36
N GLN A 351 -6.45 37.96 42.93
CA GLN A 351 -5.17 37.39 43.34
C GLN A 351 -4.97 37.45 44.87
N GLU A 352 -5.32 38.57 45.49
CA GLU A 352 -5.25 38.75 46.92
C GLU A 352 -6.19 37.78 47.64
N SER A 353 -7.43 37.62 47.15
CA SER A 353 -8.42 36.67 47.73
C SER A 353 -7.98 35.21 47.65
N LEU A 354 -7.26 34.86 46.59
CA LEU A 354 -6.74 33.50 46.35
C LEU A 354 -5.41 33.24 47.10
N GLY A 355 -4.71 34.29 47.56
CA GLY A 355 -3.38 34.21 48.17
C GLY A 355 -3.35 33.81 49.66
N GLY A 356 -4.50 33.54 50.30
CA GLY A 356 -4.57 33.14 51.71
C GLY A 356 -4.09 31.72 52.01
N SER A 357 -4.27 31.26 53.26
CA SER A 357 -3.82 29.95 53.76
C SER A 357 -4.32 28.73 52.97
N ASN A 358 -5.32 28.91 52.08
CA ASN A 358 -5.92 27.88 51.26
C ASN A 358 -5.49 27.91 49.79
N SER A 359 -4.40 28.59 49.44
CA SER A 359 -3.94 28.74 48.05
C SER A 359 -3.70 27.41 47.31
N ALA A 360 -3.39 26.33 48.04
CA ALA A 360 -3.21 24.99 47.47
C ALA A 360 -4.51 24.40 46.89
N HIS A 361 -5.67 24.74 47.43
CA HIS A 361 -6.96 24.26 46.93
C HIS A 361 -7.37 24.92 45.63
N HIS A 362 -6.95 26.17 45.38
CA HIS A 362 -7.28 26.92 44.17
C HIS A 362 -6.38 26.60 42.97
N SER A 363 -5.25 25.92 43.18
CA SER A 363 -4.27 25.61 42.14
C SER A 363 -3.70 24.19 42.29
N PRO A 364 -4.51 23.13 42.11
CA PRO A 364 -4.11 21.75 42.39
C PRO A 364 -2.93 21.25 41.58
N LYS A 365 -2.82 21.68 40.29
CA LYS A 365 -1.67 21.33 39.46
C LYS A 365 -0.37 21.98 39.89
N LYS A 366 -0.45 23.21 40.44
CA LYS A 366 0.72 23.94 40.94
C LYS A 366 1.28 23.27 42.19
N SER A 367 0.43 22.88 43.15
CA SER A 367 0.84 22.16 44.35
C SER A 367 1.46 20.81 44.00
N GLY A 368 0.81 20.00 43.18
CA GLY A 368 1.35 18.71 42.74
C GLY A 368 2.68 18.79 42.03
N PHE A 369 2.89 19.85 41.20
CA PHE A 369 4.18 20.08 40.53
C PHE A 369 5.28 20.38 41.56
N PHE A 370 5.05 21.30 42.50
CA PHE A 370 6.06 21.64 43.48
C PHE A 370 6.36 20.50 44.47
N ASP A 371 5.38 19.68 44.81
CA ASP A 371 5.59 18.48 45.60
C ASP A 371 6.44 17.45 44.83
N GLY A 372 6.17 17.28 43.53
CA GLY A 372 7.01 16.47 42.64
C GLY A 372 8.45 16.96 42.53
N VAL A 373 8.64 18.29 42.40
CA VAL A 373 9.98 18.91 42.35
C VAL A 373 10.73 18.71 43.71
N LYS A 374 10.06 18.87 44.86
CA LYS A 374 10.68 18.59 46.15
C LYS A 374 11.14 17.14 46.26
N LYS A 375 10.27 16.20 45.90
CA LYS A 375 10.60 14.77 45.90
C LYS A 375 11.76 14.44 44.97
N PHE A 376 11.81 15.02 43.80
CA PHE A 376 12.92 14.83 42.86
C PHE A 376 14.26 15.30 43.46
N PHE A 377 14.29 16.45 44.12
CA PHE A 377 15.50 16.93 44.80
C PHE A 377 15.85 16.17 46.07
N GLU A 378 14.87 15.59 46.73
CA GLU A 378 15.10 14.70 47.91
C GLU A 378 15.72 13.37 47.43
N ASP A 379 15.23 12.80 46.36
CA ASP A 379 15.74 11.55 45.76
C ASP A 379 17.15 11.71 45.10
N MET A 380 17.57 12.95 44.79
CA MET A 380 18.91 13.25 44.23
C MET A 380 19.95 13.57 45.32
N LYS A 381 19.60 13.64 46.57
CA LYS A 381 20.61 13.78 47.64
C LYS A 381 21.26 12.42 47.89
N PRO A 382 22.62 12.33 47.81
CA PRO A 382 23.37 11.11 48.00
C PRO A 382 23.23 10.56 49.45
#